data_b4cdf1e134ff596b7c0188187fb75af1
#
_entry.id   b4cdf1e134ff596b7c0188187fb75af1
#
_cell.length_a   1.000
_cell.length_b   1.000
_cell.length_c   1.000
_cell.angle_alpha   90.00
_cell.angle_beta   90.00
_cell.angle_gamma   90.00
#
_symmetry.space_group_name_H-M   'P 1'
#
loop_
_entity.id
_entity.type
_entity.pdbx_description
1 polymer ?
#
loop_
_entity_poly.entity_id
_entity_poly.type
_entity_poly.pdbx_seq_one_letter_code
_entity_poly.pdbx_strand_id
1 'polypeptide(L)'
;MSILNDFERRLGGMVEGFFTKAFKGGVHPVELAHHIVREMDTNKTVGIRQVWVPNQFDFRLSPPDRERFAKTEKALRRELEQVVKETAAERGWELVGAPEVVFDTDSSLSEGTYTLSLIHI
;
A
#
# COMPACT_ATOMS: atom_id res chain seq x y z
N MET A 1 13.42 -13.72 4.78
CA MET A 1 12.57 -13.43 3.62
C MET A 1 12.02 -12.02 3.71
N SER A 2 11.94 -11.36 2.59
CA SER A 2 11.46 -9.98 2.56
C SER A 2 9.93 -9.94 2.52
N ILE A 3 9.33 -9.05 3.30
CA ILE A 3 7.88 -8.81 3.28
C ILE A 3 7.43 -8.40 1.89
N LEU A 4 8.22 -7.58 1.21
CA LEU A 4 7.89 -7.11 -0.14
C LEU A 4 8.01 -8.21 -1.18
N ASN A 5 8.96 -9.14 -1.03
CA ASN A 5 9.05 -10.30 -1.91
C ASN A 5 7.84 -11.21 -1.73
N ASP A 6 7.39 -11.39 -0.50
CA ASP A 6 6.20 -12.19 -0.23
C ASP A 6 4.95 -11.53 -0.79
N PHE A 7 4.87 -10.21 -0.69
CA PHE A 7 3.79 -9.43 -1.28
C PHE A 7 3.74 -9.62 -2.80
N GLU A 8 4.88 -9.48 -3.48
CA GLU A 8 4.97 -9.71 -4.93
C GLU A 8 4.49 -11.09 -5.31
N ARG A 9 4.94 -12.10 -4.58
CA ARG A 9 4.58 -13.48 -4.87
C ARG A 9 3.08 -13.72 -4.70
N ARG A 10 2.49 -13.16 -3.66
CA ARG A 10 1.05 -13.28 -3.43
C ARG A 10 0.25 -12.59 -4.54
N LEU A 11 0.69 -11.42 -4.99
CA LEU A 11 0.04 -10.73 -6.09
C LEU A 11 0.11 -11.52 -7.39
N GLY A 12 1.29 -12.07 -7.70
CA GLY A 12 1.48 -12.87 -8.90
C GLY A 12 0.63 -14.11 -8.92
N GLY A 13 0.37 -14.71 -7.73
CA GLY A 13 -0.49 -15.87 -7.62
C GLY A 13 -1.98 -15.57 -7.70
N MET A 14 -2.37 -14.31 -7.42
CA MET A 14 -3.77 -13.93 -7.43
C MET A 14 -4.32 -13.64 -8.82
N VAL A 15 -3.52 -13.03 -9.67
CA VAL A 15 -3.98 -12.60 -10.98
C VAL A 15 -2.91 -12.90 -12.01
N GLU A 16 -3.14 -13.93 -12.79
CA GLU A 16 -2.25 -14.27 -13.90
C GLU A 16 -2.27 -13.13 -14.91
N GLY A 17 -1.09 -12.66 -15.28
CA GLY A 17 -0.96 -11.53 -16.20
C GLY A 17 -1.08 -10.16 -15.55
N PHE A 18 -1.30 -10.12 -14.23
CA PHE A 18 -1.38 -8.86 -13.49
C PHE A 18 -0.09 -8.04 -13.66
N PHE A 19 1.05 -8.73 -13.76
CA PHE A 19 2.34 -8.08 -13.94
C PHE A 19 2.77 -7.89 -15.38
N THR A 20 2.12 -8.53 -16.35
CA THR A 20 2.60 -8.53 -17.72
C THR A 20 1.89 -7.56 -18.65
N LYS A 21 0.61 -7.28 -18.42
CA LYS A 21 -0.16 -6.41 -19.32
C LYS A 21 -0.71 -5.16 -18.65
N ALA A 22 -0.99 -5.22 -17.37
CA ALA A 22 -1.73 -4.16 -16.69
C ALA A 22 -0.87 -2.96 -16.29
N PHE A 23 0.44 -3.11 -16.23
CA PHE A 23 1.30 -2.08 -15.63
C PHE A 23 2.23 -1.38 -16.59
N LYS A 24 1.99 -1.53 -17.87
CA LYS A 24 2.78 -0.83 -18.87
C LYS A 24 2.36 0.65 -18.84
N GLY A 25 3.18 1.46 -18.21
CA GLY A 25 2.95 2.90 -18.11
C GLY A 25 2.10 3.38 -16.94
N GLY A 26 1.60 2.45 -16.07
CA GLY A 26 0.77 2.81 -14.93
C GLY A 26 1.46 2.58 -13.59
N VAL A 27 0.71 2.81 -12.51
CA VAL A 27 1.22 2.59 -11.15
C VAL A 27 1.36 1.10 -10.89
N HIS A 28 2.53 0.70 -10.40
CA HIS A 28 2.81 -0.69 -10.05
C HIS A 28 2.49 -0.94 -8.57
N PRO A 29 1.77 -2.02 -8.23
CA PRO A 29 1.40 -2.29 -6.83
C PRO A 29 2.57 -2.35 -5.86
N VAL A 30 3.74 -2.83 -6.31
CA VAL A 30 4.93 -2.89 -5.47
C VAL A 30 5.39 -1.50 -5.05
N GLU A 31 5.21 -0.49 -5.90
CA GLU A 31 5.51 0.89 -5.54
C GLU A 31 4.65 1.37 -4.37
N LEU A 32 3.37 0.97 -4.38
CA LEU A 32 2.45 1.33 -3.30
C LEU A 32 2.92 0.71 -1.98
N ALA A 33 3.33 -0.55 -2.02
CA ALA A 33 3.82 -1.25 -0.84
C ALA A 33 5.11 -0.61 -0.30
N HIS A 34 6.05 -0.29 -1.18
CA HIS A 34 7.28 0.40 -0.79
C HIS A 34 6.99 1.74 -0.15
N HIS A 35 6.05 2.49 -0.73
CA HIS A 35 5.69 3.81 -0.22
C HIS A 35 5.07 3.72 1.17
N ILE A 36 4.20 2.72 1.39
CA ILE A 36 3.60 2.47 2.71
C ILE A 36 4.70 2.26 3.75
N VAL A 37 5.64 1.37 3.48
CA VAL A 37 6.72 1.05 4.43
C VAL A 37 7.55 2.29 4.73
N ARG A 38 7.85 3.08 3.72
CA ARG A 38 8.61 4.32 3.88
C ARG A 38 7.86 5.33 4.74
N GLU A 39 6.56 5.49 4.51
CA GLU A 39 5.75 6.42 5.28
C GLU A 39 5.57 5.96 6.74
N MET A 40 5.47 4.66 6.97
CA MET A 40 5.46 4.14 8.33
C MET A 40 6.74 4.52 9.07
N ASP A 41 7.88 4.33 8.44
CA ASP A 41 9.17 4.65 9.04
C ASP A 41 9.35 6.15 9.25
N THR A 42 8.99 6.94 8.24
CA THR A 42 9.16 8.41 8.28
C THR A 42 8.24 9.04 9.31
N ASN A 43 7.05 8.51 9.51
CA ASN A 43 6.03 9.09 10.38
C ASN A 43 5.85 8.33 11.70
N LYS A 44 6.82 7.50 12.07
CA LYS A 44 6.77 6.81 13.34
C LYS A 44 6.93 7.79 14.50
N THR A 45 6.26 7.52 15.59
CA THR A 45 6.37 8.28 16.83
C THR A 45 7.10 7.43 17.86
N VAL A 46 8.27 7.86 18.26
CA VAL A 46 9.09 7.11 19.22
C VAL A 46 8.70 7.52 20.63
N GLY A 47 8.11 6.57 21.38
CA GLY A 47 7.78 6.75 22.78
C GLY A 47 8.84 6.14 23.68
N ILE A 48 8.59 6.16 24.98
CA ILE A 48 9.54 5.62 25.96
C ILE A 48 9.65 4.10 25.86
N ARG A 49 8.55 3.41 25.64
CA ARG A 49 8.51 1.94 25.58
C ARG A 49 8.11 1.39 24.23
N GLN A 50 7.53 2.21 23.39
CA GLN A 50 6.93 1.75 22.15
C GLN A 50 7.18 2.75 21.05
N VAL A 51 7.23 2.22 19.83
CA VAL A 51 7.27 3.04 18.61
C VAL A 51 5.91 2.84 17.93
N TRP A 52 5.21 3.94 17.71
CA TRP A 52 3.89 3.91 17.07
C TRP A 52 4.00 4.31 15.62
N VAL A 53 3.28 3.61 14.75
CA VAL A 53 3.28 3.90 13.32
C VAL A 53 1.85 4.11 12.82
N PRO A 54 1.71 4.86 11.71
CA PRO A 54 0.39 5.05 11.08
C PRO A 54 -0.22 3.72 10.68
N ASN A 55 -1.56 3.66 10.75
CA ASN A 55 -2.31 2.47 10.37
C ASN A 55 -3.30 2.69 9.21
N GLN A 56 -3.54 3.94 8.83
CA GLN A 56 -4.50 4.26 7.79
C GLN A 56 -3.85 5.03 6.64
N PHE A 57 -4.07 4.55 5.43
CA PHE A 57 -3.42 5.06 4.22
C PHE A 57 -4.47 5.29 3.14
N ASP A 58 -4.45 6.48 2.55
CA ASP A 58 -5.35 6.84 1.45
C ASP A 58 -4.51 7.09 0.20
N PHE A 59 -4.63 6.20 -0.78
CA PHE A 59 -4.01 6.38 -2.09
C PHE A 59 -5.00 7.04 -3.03
N ARG A 60 -4.56 8.12 -3.66
CA ARG A 60 -5.33 8.76 -4.71
C ARG A 60 -4.68 8.46 -6.05
N LEU A 61 -5.46 7.89 -6.93
CA LEU A 61 -5.00 7.41 -8.23
C LEU A 61 -5.69 8.16 -9.34
N SER A 62 -5.05 8.21 -10.51
CA SER A 62 -5.68 8.73 -11.70
C SER A 62 -6.86 7.83 -12.10
N PRO A 63 -7.84 8.35 -12.86
CA PRO A 63 -8.96 7.51 -13.32
C PRO A 63 -8.50 6.26 -14.09
N PRO A 64 -7.54 6.34 -15.03
CA PRO A 64 -7.07 5.14 -15.72
C PRO A 64 -6.44 4.10 -14.79
N ASP A 65 -5.65 4.56 -13.82
CA ASP A 65 -5.01 3.65 -12.87
C ASP A 65 -6.03 3.01 -11.95
N ARG A 66 -7.01 3.79 -11.47
CA ARG A 66 -8.07 3.27 -10.61
C ARG A 66 -8.89 2.21 -11.34
N GLU A 67 -9.21 2.46 -12.61
CA GLU A 67 -9.95 1.50 -13.42
C GLU A 67 -9.17 0.22 -13.64
N ARG A 68 -7.85 0.34 -13.81
CA ARG A 68 -6.98 -0.81 -14.02
C ARG A 68 -7.00 -1.75 -12.81
N PHE A 69 -7.14 -1.21 -11.61
CA PHE A 69 -7.21 -2.01 -10.39
C PHE A 69 -8.62 -2.44 -10.00
N ALA A 70 -9.65 -1.97 -10.71
CA ALA A 70 -11.04 -2.14 -10.27
C ALA A 70 -11.41 -3.57 -9.91
N LYS A 71 -11.00 -4.55 -10.72
CA LYS A 71 -11.34 -5.96 -10.49
C LYS A 71 -10.60 -6.58 -9.32
N THR A 72 -9.41 -6.07 -9.00
CA THR A 72 -8.53 -6.64 -7.99
C THR A 72 -8.37 -5.72 -6.78
N GLU A 73 -9.04 -4.59 -6.78
CA GLU A 73 -8.84 -3.56 -5.75
C GLU A 73 -9.00 -4.10 -4.32
N LYS A 74 -10.05 -4.87 -4.08
CA LYS A 74 -10.31 -5.39 -2.74
C LYS A 74 -9.19 -6.31 -2.28
N ALA A 75 -8.73 -7.20 -3.16
CA ALA A 75 -7.64 -8.12 -2.84
C ALA A 75 -6.32 -7.35 -2.67
N LEU A 76 -6.07 -6.38 -3.54
CA LEU A 76 -4.86 -5.56 -3.45
C LEU A 76 -4.83 -4.78 -2.14
N ARG A 77 -5.93 -4.16 -1.74
CA ARG A 77 -5.99 -3.43 -0.47
C ARG A 77 -5.69 -4.34 0.71
N ARG A 78 -6.24 -5.55 0.71
CA ARG A 78 -5.98 -6.53 1.77
C ARG A 78 -4.51 -6.91 1.84
N GLU A 79 -3.87 -7.09 0.70
CA GLU A 79 -2.45 -7.43 0.67
C GLU A 79 -1.59 -6.26 1.13
N LEU A 80 -1.97 -5.04 0.79
CA LEU A 80 -1.27 -3.85 1.29
C LEU A 80 -1.44 -3.70 2.80
N GLU A 81 -2.64 -3.98 3.31
CA GLU A 81 -2.89 -3.99 4.76
C GLU A 81 -2.04 -5.05 5.46
N GLN A 82 -1.85 -6.19 4.81
CA GLN A 82 -0.99 -7.24 5.35
C GLN A 82 0.48 -6.79 5.41
N VAL A 83 0.94 -6.03 4.42
CA VAL A 83 2.28 -5.44 4.45
C VAL A 83 2.45 -4.52 5.67
N VAL A 84 1.45 -3.71 5.96
CA VAL A 84 1.47 -2.84 7.16
C VAL A 84 1.62 -3.68 8.42
N LYS A 85 0.81 -4.72 8.54
CA LYS A 85 0.79 -5.60 9.71
C LYS A 85 2.12 -6.31 9.90
N GLU A 86 2.64 -6.90 8.83
CA GLU A 86 3.89 -7.66 8.88
C GLU A 86 5.09 -6.75 9.16
N THR A 87 5.11 -5.56 8.57
CA THR A 87 6.19 -4.60 8.78
C THR A 87 6.23 -4.13 10.23
N ALA A 88 5.07 -3.80 10.79
CA ALA A 88 5.01 -3.40 12.19
C ALA A 88 5.49 -4.53 13.11
N ALA A 89 5.03 -5.75 12.86
CA ALA A 89 5.44 -6.91 13.67
C ALA A 89 6.93 -7.16 13.57
N GLU A 90 7.49 -7.15 12.36
CA GLU A 90 8.92 -7.40 12.14
C GLU A 90 9.80 -6.38 12.83
N ARG A 91 9.40 -5.12 12.82
CA ARG A 91 10.20 -4.03 13.37
C ARG A 91 9.87 -3.70 14.83
N GLY A 92 8.92 -4.43 15.41
CA GLY A 92 8.52 -4.19 16.79
C GLY A 92 7.76 -2.87 16.98
N TRP A 93 7.08 -2.43 15.95
CA TRP A 93 6.27 -1.21 15.99
C TRP A 93 4.83 -1.52 16.37
N GLU A 94 4.19 -0.57 17.03
CA GLU A 94 2.79 -0.69 17.42
C GLU A 94 1.88 0.08 16.46
N LEU A 95 0.77 -0.54 16.11
CA LEU A 95 -0.28 0.10 15.32
C LEU A 95 -1.35 0.64 16.24
N VAL A 96 -1.83 1.85 15.96
CA VAL A 96 -2.90 2.47 16.76
C VAL A 96 -4.21 1.71 16.61
N GLY A 97 -4.40 1.09 15.46
CA GLY A 97 -5.60 0.30 15.18
C GLY A 97 -5.35 -0.65 14.04
N ALA A 98 -6.39 -1.31 13.56
CA ALA A 98 -6.27 -2.22 12.42
C ALA A 98 -5.79 -1.47 11.17
N PRO A 99 -4.91 -2.10 10.37
CA PRO A 99 -4.47 -1.47 9.13
C PRO A 99 -5.64 -1.26 8.18
N GLU A 100 -5.67 -0.10 7.54
CA GLU A 100 -6.69 0.23 6.55
C GLU A 100 -6.05 0.95 5.38
N VAL A 101 -6.27 0.40 4.19
CA VAL A 101 -5.81 1.01 2.94
C VAL A 101 -7.03 1.29 2.08
N VAL A 102 -7.18 2.52 1.63
CA VAL A 102 -8.28 2.92 0.74
C VAL A 102 -7.72 3.53 -0.53
N PHE A 103 -8.45 3.36 -1.62
CA PHE A 103 -8.13 3.96 -2.91
C PHE A 103 -9.23 4.94 -3.27
N ASP A 104 -8.84 6.15 -3.64
CA ASP A 104 -9.74 7.17 -4.15
C ASP A 104 -9.27 7.61 -5.53
N THR A 105 -10.15 8.23 -6.27
CA THR A 105 -9.85 8.74 -7.60
C THR A 105 -9.61 10.24 -7.54
N ASP A 106 -8.52 10.69 -8.20
CA ASP A 106 -8.25 12.12 -8.36
C ASP A 106 -8.05 12.39 -9.85
N SER A 107 -9.04 13.07 -10.44
CA SER A 107 -9.06 13.35 -11.88
C SER A 107 -7.99 14.33 -12.31
N SER A 108 -7.33 15.01 -11.37
CA SER A 108 -6.22 15.91 -11.70
C SER A 108 -4.91 15.17 -11.88
N LEU A 109 -4.84 13.90 -11.50
CA LEU A 109 -3.63 13.10 -11.64
C LEU A 109 -3.56 12.45 -13.03
N SER A 110 -2.37 12.40 -13.58
CA SER A 110 -2.14 11.70 -14.85
C SER A 110 -1.76 10.26 -14.58
N GLU A 111 -1.97 9.40 -15.59
CA GLU A 111 -1.63 7.98 -15.51
C GLU A 111 -0.19 7.79 -15.06
N GLY A 112 0.01 6.86 -14.15
CA GLY A 112 1.32 6.56 -13.56
C GLY A 112 1.69 7.40 -12.36
N THR A 113 0.89 8.42 -12.02
CA THR A 113 1.12 9.25 -10.84
C THR A 113 0.05 8.99 -9.79
N TYR A 114 0.45 9.11 -8.53
CA TYR A 114 -0.49 8.94 -7.41
C TYR A 114 0.01 9.74 -6.21
N THR A 115 -0.86 9.93 -5.23
CA THR A 115 -0.50 10.52 -3.96
C THR A 115 -0.89 9.56 -2.84
N LEU A 116 -0.14 9.62 -1.75
CA LEU A 116 -0.44 8.87 -0.54
C LEU A 116 -0.60 9.85 0.61
N SER A 117 -1.74 9.77 1.27
CA SER A 117 -2.02 10.56 2.47
C SER A 117 -2.20 9.63 3.65
N LEU A 118 -1.70 10.05 4.80
CA LEU A 118 -1.93 9.35 6.05
C LEU A 118 -3.17 9.95 6.70
N ILE A 119 -4.06 9.09 7.16
CA ILE A 119 -5.25 9.54 7.88
C ILE A 119 -4.92 9.50 9.35
N HIS A 120 -4.90 10.67 9.99
CA HIS A 120 -4.68 10.78 11.42
C HIS A 120 -6.03 10.86 12.12
N ILE A 121 -6.21 10.02 13.08
CA ILE A 121 -7.39 10.05 13.93
C ILE A 121 -7.03 10.67 15.27
#